data_35a41f7d5a8277d94ab5d6884eff3fb3
#
_entry.id   35a41f7d5a8277d94ab5d6884eff3fb3
#
_cell.length_a   1.000
_cell.length_b   1.000
_cell.length_c   1.000
_cell.angle_alpha   90.00
_cell.angle_beta   90.00
_cell.angle_gamma   90.00
#
_symmetry.space_group_name_H-M   'P 1'
#
loop_
_entity.id
_entity.type
_entity.pdbx_description
1 polymer ?
#
loop_
_entity_poly.entity_id
_entity_poly.type
_entity_poly.pdbx_seq_one_letter_code
_entity_poly.pdbx_strand_id
1 'polypeptide(L)'
;MMTKVNRFDKTMGFVWKNGLNKKDKKELVMKKIVFAAMSFGLASTLQAATLNLYCSAQEDWCQLMSKTFEEKTGINVKMQRKSSGETFAQIRAESANPKGDVWWGGTGDPHLQAAEEKLTAPYVSPMRSELQDWAISQAESAGDRTIGIYSGALGYGYNTDLLKKNNLPAPTCWKDLLKPEFKGHVQIANPNSSGTAYTTLATMMQLFNEGGGFDYMKGLHKNVNQYTKSGSAPIKASARGETTVGIVFMHDAVKQAVSGFPIKVVAPCEGTGYEIGSMSIIDGARNMDSAKKFYDWALSADAQSLALQVKAFQVPSNKGAKTSPSAPDLASIKLIDYDFKKYGSSAERKRLLKKWDDDVSTLPQ
;
A
#
# COMPACT_ATOMS: atom_id res chain seq x y z
N MET A 1 5.65 23.71 71.53
CA MET A 1 5.62 25.19 71.68
C MET A 1 4.50 25.66 70.82
N MET A 2 3.35 25.79 71.41
CA MET A 2 2.65 27.03 71.76
C MET A 2 2.29 27.85 70.51
N THR A 3 1.04 27.74 70.18
CA THR A 3 -0.08 28.63 70.43
C THR A 3 -0.06 29.95 69.61
N LYS A 4 -1.11 30.18 68.83
CA LYS A 4 -2.17 31.11 69.20
C LYS A 4 -3.34 31.10 68.25
N VAL A 5 -4.46 30.82 68.79
CA VAL A 5 -5.83 31.11 68.41
C VAL A 5 -6.06 32.65 68.56
N ASN A 6 -6.87 33.26 67.68
CA ASN A 6 -7.78 34.34 67.97
C ASN A 6 -8.78 34.45 66.83
N ARG A 7 -10.01 34.11 67.04
CA ARG A 7 -11.10 34.82 67.69
C ARG A 7 -11.76 35.88 66.77
N PHE A 8 -12.94 35.50 66.35
CA PHE A 8 -14.20 36.27 66.35
C PHE A 8 -14.19 37.70 65.83
N ASP A 9 -15.05 37.96 64.88
CA ASP A 9 -16.10 38.95 65.24
C ASP A 9 -17.46 38.51 64.61
N LYS A 10 -18.43 38.45 65.51
CA LYS A 10 -19.87 38.38 65.28
C LYS A 10 -20.34 39.81 65.26
N THR A 11 -20.83 40.32 64.16
CA THR A 11 -21.91 41.29 64.12
C THR A 11 -22.23 41.62 62.68
N MET A 12 -23.33 41.17 62.15
CA MET A 12 -24.40 41.92 61.52
C MET A 12 -25.42 40.94 60.98
N GLY A 13 -26.23 40.45 61.89
CA GLY A 13 -27.56 40.07 61.52
C GLY A 13 -28.40 41.33 61.45
N PHE A 14 -28.89 41.65 60.30
CA PHE A 14 -30.16 42.49 60.19
C PHE A 14 -30.76 42.31 58.80
N VAL A 15 -31.84 41.57 58.75
CA VAL A 15 -33.08 41.87 58.01
C VAL A 15 -32.98 42.10 56.51
N TRP A 16 -33.34 41.12 55.74
CA TRP A 16 -34.21 41.33 54.57
C TRP A 16 -35.36 40.28 54.60
N LYS A 17 -36.39 40.58 55.45
CA LYS A 17 -37.75 40.11 55.21
C LYS A 17 -38.42 41.17 54.37
N ASN A 18 -38.33 41.10 53.07
CA ASN A 18 -39.29 41.64 52.13
C ASN A 18 -39.43 40.70 50.96
N GLY A 19 -40.57 40.08 50.86
CA GLY A 19 -40.94 39.07 49.93
C GLY A 19 -40.87 39.57 48.48
N LEU A 20 -40.04 38.98 47.67
CA LEU A 20 -40.13 39.08 46.22
C LEU A 20 -41.52 38.65 45.78
N ASN A 21 -42.21 39.52 45.06
CA ASN A 21 -43.53 39.31 44.49
C ASN A 21 -43.46 38.05 43.56
N LYS A 22 -44.55 37.31 43.47
CA LYS A 22 -44.67 36.12 42.62
C LYS A 22 -44.25 36.35 41.16
N LYS A 23 -44.33 37.60 40.69
CA LYS A 23 -43.92 38.02 39.34
C LYS A 23 -42.40 38.04 39.19
N ASP A 24 -41.66 38.54 40.18
CA ASP A 24 -40.18 38.63 40.17
C ASP A 24 -39.53 37.28 40.32
N LYS A 25 -40.15 36.34 41.07
CA LYS A 25 -39.69 34.95 41.15
C LYS A 25 -39.83 34.22 39.82
N LYS A 26 -40.91 34.47 39.04
CA LYS A 26 -41.06 33.84 37.71
C LYS A 26 -40.06 34.42 36.70
N GLU A 27 -39.75 35.70 36.75
CA GLU A 27 -38.76 36.31 35.85
C GLU A 27 -37.32 35.86 36.15
N LEU A 28 -36.98 35.71 37.43
CA LEU A 28 -35.68 35.21 37.85
C LEU A 28 -35.49 33.72 37.52
N VAL A 29 -36.53 32.91 37.60
CA VAL A 29 -36.50 31.49 37.19
C VAL A 29 -36.42 31.38 35.67
N MET A 30 -37.17 32.22 34.92
CA MET A 30 -37.09 32.23 33.46
C MET A 30 -35.71 32.69 32.95
N LYS A 31 -35.08 33.70 33.56
CA LYS A 31 -33.71 34.15 33.22
C LYS A 31 -32.66 33.07 33.53
N LYS A 32 -32.83 32.30 34.63
CA LYS A 32 -31.92 31.17 34.93
C LYS A 32 -32.10 29.98 33.98
N ILE A 33 -33.32 29.70 33.52
CA ILE A 33 -33.60 28.65 32.54
C ILE A 33 -33.08 29.04 31.15
N VAL A 34 -33.19 30.29 30.74
CA VAL A 34 -32.65 30.77 29.46
C VAL A 34 -31.11 30.78 29.48
N PHE A 35 -30.46 31.10 30.61
CA PHE A 35 -29.01 31.02 30.75
C PHE A 35 -28.49 29.57 30.79
N ALA A 36 -29.25 28.63 31.38
CA ALA A 36 -28.91 27.20 31.38
C ALA A 36 -29.15 26.57 30.01
N ALA A 37 -30.10 27.02 29.21
CA ALA A 37 -30.37 26.55 27.86
C ALA A 37 -29.34 27.07 26.83
N MET A 38 -28.72 28.24 27.05
CA MET A 38 -27.66 28.77 26.19
C MET A 38 -26.28 28.11 26.44
N SER A 39 -26.08 27.45 27.58
CA SER A 39 -24.82 26.76 27.90
C SER A 39 -24.76 25.32 27.38
N PHE A 40 -25.84 24.78 26.81
CA PHE A 40 -25.92 23.40 26.30
C PHE A 40 -25.78 23.28 24.79
N GLY A 41 -25.43 24.37 24.10
CA GLY A 41 -25.51 24.48 22.64
C GLY A 41 -24.20 24.55 21.87
N LEU A 42 -23.04 24.03 22.35
CA LEU A 42 -21.82 23.97 21.55
C LEU A 42 -20.81 22.94 22.12
N ALA A 43 -21.27 21.79 22.55
CA ALA A 43 -20.42 20.62 22.49
C ALA A 43 -20.49 20.07 21.05
N SER A 44 -19.85 20.78 20.10
CA SER A 44 -19.45 20.17 18.85
C SER A 44 -18.61 18.98 19.26
N THR A 45 -19.17 17.78 19.18
CA THR A 45 -18.35 16.57 19.22
C THR A 45 -17.34 16.73 18.12
N LEU A 46 -16.11 17.10 18.47
CA LEU A 46 -14.97 16.98 17.56
C LEU A 46 -14.89 15.49 17.24
N GLN A 47 -15.62 15.06 16.22
CA GLN A 47 -15.46 13.73 15.70
C GLN A 47 -14.03 13.68 15.19
N ALA A 48 -13.19 12.87 15.83
CA ALA A 48 -11.80 12.70 15.41
C ALA A 48 -11.80 12.39 13.92
N ALA A 49 -11.06 13.19 13.16
CA ALA A 49 -10.92 12.97 11.73
C ALA A 49 -10.41 11.55 11.49
N THR A 50 -10.97 10.86 10.51
CA THR A 50 -10.60 9.47 10.20
C THR A 50 -10.12 9.35 8.77
N LEU A 51 -9.34 8.28 8.50
CA LEU A 51 -8.90 7.88 7.18
C LEU A 51 -9.06 6.36 7.06
N ASN A 52 -9.78 5.88 6.05
CA ASN A 52 -9.84 4.47 5.70
C ASN A 52 -8.80 4.20 4.62
N LEU A 53 -7.69 3.58 5.00
CA LEU A 53 -6.54 3.33 4.15
C LEU A 53 -6.53 1.89 3.64
N TYR A 54 -6.67 1.69 2.32
CA TYR A 54 -6.35 0.43 1.68
C TYR A 54 -4.87 0.42 1.34
N CYS A 55 -4.14 -0.59 1.82
CA CYS A 55 -2.71 -0.69 1.63
C CYS A 55 -2.36 -1.98 0.89
N SER A 56 -1.53 -1.89 -0.15
CA SER A 56 -1.08 -3.04 -0.95
C SER A 56 0.43 -3.25 -0.96
N ALA A 57 1.17 -2.52 -0.11
CA ALA A 57 2.58 -2.74 0.16
C ALA A 57 2.80 -3.87 1.19
N GLN A 58 4.04 -4.04 1.66
CA GLN A 58 4.35 -4.98 2.76
C GLN A 58 3.66 -4.53 4.05
N GLU A 59 3.20 -5.49 4.85
CA GLU A 59 2.40 -5.25 6.06
C GLU A 59 3.08 -4.29 7.04
N ASP A 60 4.37 -4.51 7.33
CA ASP A 60 5.14 -3.68 8.24
C ASP A 60 5.30 -2.24 7.75
N TRP A 61 5.38 -2.03 6.42
CA TRP A 61 5.43 -0.70 5.84
C TRP A 61 4.05 -0.02 5.90
N CYS A 62 2.97 -0.76 5.62
CA CYS A 62 1.60 -0.27 5.78
C CYS A 62 1.34 0.21 7.21
N GLN A 63 1.75 -0.57 8.21
CA GLN A 63 1.60 -0.24 9.63
C GLN A 63 2.43 0.99 10.03
N LEU A 64 3.68 1.07 9.57
CA LEU A 64 4.56 2.21 9.84
C LEU A 64 3.96 3.51 9.27
N MET A 65 3.50 3.50 8.01
CA MET A 65 2.90 4.67 7.37
C MET A 65 1.63 5.12 8.10
N SER A 66 0.76 4.18 8.45
CA SER A 66 -0.48 4.45 9.17
C SER A 66 -0.19 5.10 10.53
N LYS A 67 0.66 4.46 11.33
CA LYS A 67 1.02 4.93 12.67
C LYS A 67 1.70 6.30 12.63
N THR A 68 2.67 6.50 11.74
CA THR A 68 3.39 7.78 11.64
C THR A 68 2.47 8.92 11.21
N PHE A 69 1.52 8.65 10.31
CA PHE A 69 0.54 9.65 9.90
C PHE A 69 -0.41 10.02 11.05
N GLU A 70 -0.91 9.03 11.81
CA GLU A 70 -1.73 9.27 13.02
C GLU A 70 -0.98 10.14 14.04
N GLU A 71 0.27 9.79 14.36
CA GLU A 71 1.10 10.51 15.32
C GLU A 71 1.37 11.97 14.90
N LYS A 72 1.54 12.20 13.59
CA LYS A 72 1.81 13.55 13.05
C LYS A 72 0.57 14.44 12.95
N THR A 73 -0.61 13.86 12.72
CA THR A 73 -1.80 14.62 12.32
C THR A 73 -2.96 14.52 13.30
N GLY A 74 -2.96 13.54 14.20
CA GLY A 74 -4.11 13.22 15.05
C GLY A 74 -5.29 12.59 14.29
N ILE A 75 -5.13 12.27 12.99
CA ILE A 75 -6.16 11.62 12.18
C ILE A 75 -6.10 10.11 12.44
N ASN A 76 -7.19 9.51 12.91
CA ASN A 76 -7.27 8.07 13.14
C ASN A 76 -7.29 7.29 11.82
N VAL A 77 -6.33 6.36 11.61
CA VAL A 77 -6.20 5.57 10.38
C VAL A 77 -6.74 4.16 10.58
N LYS A 78 -7.79 3.82 9.82
CA LYS A 78 -8.29 2.44 9.72
C LYS A 78 -7.67 1.78 8.50
N MET A 79 -6.55 1.11 8.72
CA MET A 79 -5.80 0.45 7.65
C MET A 79 -6.29 -0.97 7.39
N GLN A 80 -6.48 -1.30 6.11
CA GLN A 80 -6.72 -2.67 5.64
C GLN A 80 -5.67 -3.04 4.60
N ARG A 81 -4.93 -4.12 4.86
CA ARG A 81 -3.93 -4.64 3.90
C ARG A 81 -4.50 -5.75 3.03
N LYS A 82 -4.37 -5.58 1.69
CA LYS A 82 -4.66 -6.61 0.67
C LYS A 82 -3.67 -6.51 -0.48
N SER A 83 -3.56 -7.55 -1.29
CA SER A 83 -2.77 -7.51 -2.53
C SER A 83 -3.46 -6.63 -3.58
N SER A 84 -2.68 -6.07 -4.53
CA SER A 84 -3.16 -5.05 -5.46
C SER A 84 -4.39 -5.50 -6.27
N GLY A 85 -4.40 -6.75 -6.76
CA GLY A 85 -5.56 -7.28 -7.48
C GLY A 85 -6.81 -7.43 -6.62
N GLU A 86 -6.63 -7.85 -5.35
CA GLU A 86 -7.75 -7.96 -4.39
C GLU A 86 -8.29 -6.58 -4.00
N THR A 87 -7.40 -5.58 -3.81
CA THR A 87 -7.81 -4.20 -3.50
C THR A 87 -8.57 -3.58 -4.66
N PHE A 88 -8.09 -3.76 -5.89
CA PHE A 88 -8.80 -3.30 -7.10
C PHE A 88 -10.19 -3.92 -7.20
N ALA A 89 -10.31 -5.23 -7.00
CA ALA A 89 -11.61 -5.91 -7.03
C ALA A 89 -12.55 -5.39 -5.93
N GLN A 90 -12.02 -5.10 -4.74
CA GLN A 90 -12.79 -4.52 -3.64
C GLN A 90 -13.28 -3.11 -3.98
N ILE A 91 -12.40 -2.22 -4.44
CA ILE A 91 -12.77 -0.84 -4.83
C ILE A 91 -13.86 -0.87 -5.91
N ARG A 92 -13.73 -1.75 -6.91
CA ARG A 92 -14.75 -1.93 -7.95
C ARG A 92 -16.09 -2.40 -7.37
N ALA A 93 -16.08 -3.38 -6.47
CA ALA A 93 -17.30 -3.88 -5.82
C ALA A 93 -17.96 -2.84 -4.91
N GLU A 94 -17.19 -1.91 -4.35
CA GLU A 94 -17.65 -0.84 -3.48
C GLU A 94 -17.99 0.45 -4.23
N SER A 95 -17.89 0.50 -5.56
CA SER A 95 -18.01 1.74 -6.36
C SER A 95 -19.29 2.52 -6.14
N ALA A 96 -20.43 1.84 -5.90
CA ALA A 96 -21.70 2.49 -5.57
C ALA A 96 -21.77 3.06 -4.16
N ASN A 97 -20.89 2.62 -3.24
CA ASN A 97 -20.84 3.05 -1.84
C ASN A 97 -19.43 2.86 -1.28
N PRO A 98 -18.46 3.72 -1.68
CA PRO A 98 -17.06 3.59 -1.31
C PRO A 98 -16.85 3.58 0.21
N LYS A 99 -15.98 2.71 0.68
CA LYS A 99 -15.63 2.56 2.10
C LYS A 99 -14.18 2.98 2.39
N GLY A 100 -13.29 2.83 1.40
CA GLY A 100 -11.94 3.33 1.46
C GLY A 100 -11.84 4.79 1.05
N ASP A 101 -10.82 5.49 1.52
CA ASP A 101 -10.53 6.87 1.17
C ASP A 101 -9.29 6.98 0.29
N VAL A 102 -8.25 6.23 0.64
CA VAL A 102 -6.98 6.17 -0.11
C VAL A 102 -6.59 4.72 -0.33
N TRP A 103 -6.07 4.45 -1.51
CA TRP A 103 -5.34 3.22 -1.82
C TRP A 103 -3.87 3.55 -1.98
N TRP A 104 -3.02 3.05 -1.07
CA TRP A 104 -1.60 3.30 -1.03
C TRP A 104 -0.78 2.03 -1.27
N GLY A 105 0.17 2.11 -2.21
CA GLY A 105 1.09 1.03 -2.53
C GLY A 105 0.52 -0.09 -3.38
N GLY A 106 1.37 -1.04 -3.70
CA GLY A 106 1.11 -2.08 -4.69
C GLY A 106 1.50 -1.64 -6.10
N THR A 107 1.38 -2.55 -7.06
CA THR A 107 1.77 -2.30 -8.47
C THR A 107 0.85 -1.28 -9.15
N GLY A 108 1.39 -0.52 -10.09
CA GLY A 108 0.66 0.54 -10.79
C GLY A 108 -0.42 0.04 -11.75
N ASP A 109 -0.25 -1.13 -12.37
CA ASP A 109 -1.23 -1.63 -13.34
C ASP A 109 -2.67 -1.64 -12.81
N PRO A 110 -2.99 -2.19 -11.61
CA PRO A 110 -4.33 -2.11 -11.04
C PRO A 110 -4.80 -0.70 -10.70
N HIS A 111 -3.88 0.22 -10.35
CA HIS A 111 -4.21 1.63 -10.14
C HIS A 111 -4.57 2.33 -11.45
N LEU A 112 -3.86 2.03 -12.55
CA LEU A 112 -4.19 2.53 -13.88
C LEU A 112 -5.56 2.03 -14.34
N GLN A 113 -5.89 0.75 -14.07
CA GLN A 113 -7.21 0.19 -14.36
C GLN A 113 -8.32 0.88 -13.54
N ALA A 114 -8.07 1.15 -12.25
CA ALA A 114 -9.00 1.88 -11.41
C ALA A 114 -9.20 3.32 -11.91
N ALA A 115 -8.14 3.96 -12.41
CA ALA A 115 -8.21 5.29 -13.02
C ALA A 115 -9.03 5.28 -14.33
N GLU A 116 -8.80 4.30 -15.22
CA GLU A 116 -9.55 4.11 -16.47
C GLU A 116 -11.04 3.92 -16.19
N GLU A 117 -11.39 3.12 -15.17
CA GLU A 117 -12.77 2.86 -14.76
C GLU A 117 -13.37 3.99 -13.89
N LYS A 118 -12.65 5.10 -13.68
CA LYS A 118 -13.05 6.24 -12.85
C LYS A 118 -13.40 5.87 -11.39
N LEU A 119 -12.75 4.83 -10.87
CA LEU A 119 -12.89 4.38 -9.49
C LEU A 119 -12.00 5.19 -8.52
N THR A 120 -11.15 6.05 -9.07
CA THR A 120 -10.26 6.94 -8.32
C THR A 120 -10.48 8.39 -8.73
N ALA A 121 -10.36 9.32 -7.77
CA ALA A 121 -10.56 10.75 -7.98
C ALA A 121 -9.30 11.41 -8.55
N PRO A 122 -9.42 12.40 -9.45
CA PRO A 122 -8.27 13.18 -9.89
C PRO A 122 -7.80 14.11 -8.77
N TYR A 123 -6.49 14.14 -8.52
CA TYR A 123 -5.89 15.05 -7.55
C TYR A 123 -4.44 15.37 -7.88
N VAL A 124 -4.11 16.65 -7.96
CA VAL A 124 -2.74 17.15 -8.16
C VAL A 124 -2.19 17.61 -6.82
N SER A 125 -1.22 16.86 -6.29
CA SER A 125 -0.55 17.20 -5.04
C SER A 125 0.41 18.38 -5.22
N PRO A 126 0.55 19.29 -4.24
CA PRO A 126 1.59 20.31 -4.23
C PRO A 126 3.02 19.71 -4.21
N MET A 127 3.18 18.43 -3.80
CA MET A 127 4.47 17.73 -3.80
C MET A 127 4.92 17.26 -5.20
N ARG A 128 4.06 17.38 -6.23
CA ARG A 128 4.32 16.81 -7.57
C ARG A 128 5.67 17.23 -8.18
N SER A 129 6.08 18.48 -8.03
CA SER A 129 7.34 18.98 -8.57
C SER A 129 8.60 18.36 -7.95
N GLU A 130 8.47 17.77 -6.77
CA GLU A 130 9.57 17.10 -6.07
C GLU A 130 9.80 15.65 -6.55
N LEU A 131 8.89 15.12 -7.38
CA LEU A 131 8.89 13.72 -7.77
C LEU A 131 9.73 13.48 -9.04
N GLN A 132 10.17 12.23 -9.20
CA GLN A 132 10.83 11.71 -10.40
C GLN A 132 9.87 11.77 -11.60
N ASP A 133 10.43 11.95 -12.79
CA ASP A 133 9.67 12.13 -14.03
C ASP A 133 8.77 10.93 -14.36
N TRP A 134 9.22 9.70 -14.07
CA TRP A 134 8.41 8.49 -14.27
C TRP A 134 7.13 8.48 -13.42
N ALA A 135 7.17 9.05 -12.20
CA ALA A 135 6.00 9.14 -11.32
C ALA A 135 5.00 10.20 -11.82
N ILE A 136 5.52 11.31 -12.32
CA ILE A 136 4.73 12.40 -12.93
C ILE A 136 4.09 11.92 -14.23
N SER A 137 4.85 11.28 -15.12
CA SER A 137 4.35 10.72 -16.39
C SER A 137 3.22 9.71 -16.18
N GLN A 138 3.30 8.87 -15.14
CA GLN A 138 2.21 7.96 -14.79
C GLN A 138 0.95 8.74 -14.40
N ALA A 139 1.07 9.78 -13.57
CA ALA A 139 -0.08 10.59 -13.17
C ALA A 139 -0.74 11.26 -14.38
N GLU A 140 0.06 11.86 -15.27
CA GLU A 140 -0.43 12.50 -16.50
C GLU A 140 -1.17 11.52 -17.40
N SER A 141 -0.61 10.34 -17.60
CA SER A 141 -1.23 9.30 -18.44
C SER A 141 -2.56 8.79 -17.86
N ALA A 142 -2.75 8.92 -16.55
CA ALA A 142 -3.94 8.50 -15.82
C ALA A 142 -4.92 9.66 -15.54
N GLY A 143 -4.69 10.88 -16.07
CA GLY A 143 -5.50 12.06 -15.79
C GLY A 143 -5.51 12.45 -14.31
N ASP A 144 -4.35 12.37 -13.66
CA ASP A 144 -4.10 12.64 -12.24
C ASP A 144 -4.93 11.79 -11.25
N ARG A 145 -5.42 10.62 -11.70
CA ARG A 145 -6.22 9.71 -10.87
C ARG A 145 -5.38 8.70 -10.09
N THR A 146 -4.09 8.63 -10.37
CA THR A 146 -3.08 7.87 -9.63
C THR A 146 -1.73 8.52 -9.80
N ILE A 147 -0.77 8.23 -8.91
CA ILE A 147 0.59 8.74 -8.99
C ILE A 147 1.58 7.65 -8.54
N GLY A 148 2.76 7.63 -9.16
CA GLY A 148 3.85 6.76 -8.75
C GLY A 148 4.45 7.20 -7.41
N ILE A 149 4.65 6.25 -6.50
CA ILE A 149 5.25 6.50 -5.19
C ILE A 149 6.59 5.80 -5.00
N TYR A 150 6.82 4.73 -5.72
CA TYR A 150 8.10 4.01 -5.77
C TYR A 150 8.22 3.18 -7.05
N SER A 151 9.42 2.67 -7.34
CA SER A 151 9.67 1.73 -8.43
C SER A 151 10.54 0.56 -7.97
N GLY A 152 10.42 -0.59 -8.66
CA GLY A 152 11.20 -1.79 -8.38
C GLY A 152 11.21 -2.78 -9.53
N ALA A 153 12.36 -3.40 -9.79
CA ALA A 153 12.50 -4.42 -10.82
C ALA A 153 11.91 -5.75 -10.38
N LEU A 154 11.25 -6.44 -11.30
CA LEU A 154 10.83 -7.82 -11.15
C LEU A 154 12.05 -8.75 -11.23
N GLY A 155 11.98 -9.90 -10.58
CA GLY A 155 13.02 -10.93 -10.62
C GLY A 155 12.63 -12.12 -9.77
N TYR A 156 13.62 -12.77 -9.22
CA TYR A 156 13.39 -13.83 -8.24
C TYR A 156 14.54 -13.91 -7.25
N GLY A 157 14.29 -14.58 -6.15
CA GLY A 157 15.33 -14.99 -5.22
C GLY A 157 15.31 -16.50 -5.03
N TYR A 158 16.45 -17.07 -4.70
CA TYR A 158 16.53 -18.48 -4.32
C TYR A 158 17.29 -18.67 -3.02
N ASN A 159 16.89 -19.71 -2.28
CA ASN A 159 17.56 -20.15 -1.06
C ASN A 159 18.79 -20.96 -1.43
N THR A 160 19.99 -20.47 -1.09
CA THR A 160 21.27 -21.10 -1.44
C THR A 160 21.49 -22.44 -0.76
N ASP A 161 20.94 -22.64 0.44
CA ASP A 161 21.10 -23.88 1.20
C ASP A 161 20.19 -24.98 0.63
N LEU A 162 18.92 -24.61 0.27
CA LEU A 162 18.01 -25.52 -0.41
C LEU A 162 18.51 -25.88 -1.81
N LEU A 163 19.12 -24.93 -2.53
CA LEU A 163 19.70 -25.18 -3.83
C LEU A 163 20.80 -26.28 -3.74
N LYS A 164 21.71 -26.12 -2.75
CA LYS A 164 22.76 -27.13 -2.48
C LYS A 164 22.17 -28.48 -2.04
N LYS A 165 21.23 -28.43 -1.05
CA LYS A 165 20.59 -29.65 -0.51
C LYS A 165 19.90 -30.48 -1.60
N ASN A 166 19.27 -29.84 -2.56
CA ASN A 166 18.52 -30.48 -3.63
C ASN A 166 19.37 -30.69 -4.90
N ASN A 167 20.65 -30.35 -4.83
CA ASN A 167 21.60 -30.47 -5.95
C ASN A 167 21.12 -29.79 -7.24
N LEU A 168 20.49 -28.58 -7.09
CA LEU A 168 19.97 -27.80 -8.19
C LEU A 168 21.03 -26.84 -8.75
N PRO A 169 21.06 -26.58 -10.08
CA PRO A 169 21.91 -25.55 -10.64
C PRO A 169 21.43 -24.15 -10.23
N ALA A 170 22.35 -23.22 -10.04
CA ALA A 170 21.99 -21.85 -9.73
C ALA A 170 21.33 -21.18 -10.96
N PRO A 171 20.04 -20.77 -10.88
CA PRO A 171 19.37 -20.15 -12.01
C PRO A 171 19.82 -18.70 -12.16
N THR A 172 19.99 -18.25 -13.41
CA THR A 172 20.37 -16.88 -13.77
C THR A 172 19.43 -16.22 -14.76
N CYS A 173 18.60 -17.02 -15.43
CA CYS A 173 17.69 -16.59 -16.47
C CYS A 173 16.24 -17.04 -16.14
N TRP A 174 15.23 -16.40 -16.74
CA TRP A 174 13.85 -16.84 -16.62
C TRP A 174 13.66 -18.27 -17.11
N LYS A 175 14.29 -18.63 -18.25
CA LYS A 175 14.19 -19.97 -18.84
C LYS A 175 14.81 -21.07 -17.97
N ASP A 176 15.74 -20.74 -17.08
CA ASP A 176 16.30 -21.73 -16.15
C ASP A 176 15.23 -22.32 -15.23
N LEU A 177 14.21 -21.52 -14.87
CA LEU A 177 13.12 -21.95 -14.00
C LEU A 177 12.16 -22.96 -14.68
N LEU A 178 12.32 -23.21 -16.00
CA LEU A 178 11.54 -24.21 -16.75
C LEU A 178 12.18 -25.59 -16.75
N LYS A 179 13.44 -25.71 -16.33
CA LYS A 179 14.16 -26.98 -16.31
C LYS A 179 13.47 -27.99 -15.39
N PRO A 180 13.38 -29.29 -15.79
CA PRO A 180 12.65 -30.30 -15.02
C PRO A 180 13.11 -30.47 -13.58
N GLU A 181 14.39 -30.21 -13.30
CA GLU A 181 14.95 -30.29 -11.94
C GLU A 181 14.35 -29.29 -10.97
N PHE A 182 13.72 -28.23 -11.45
CA PHE A 182 12.99 -27.24 -10.60
C PHE A 182 11.54 -27.66 -10.31
N LYS A 183 11.10 -28.86 -10.73
CA LYS A 183 9.73 -29.32 -10.44
C LYS A 183 9.46 -29.34 -8.94
N GLY A 184 8.43 -28.60 -8.52
CA GLY A 184 8.04 -28.45 -7.11
C GLY A 184 8.96 -27.52 -6.28
N HIS A 185 9.86 -26.79 -6.92
CA HIS A 185 10.83 -25.91 -6.25
C HIS A 185 10.56 -24.42 -6.43
N VAL A 186 9.56 -24.04 -7.21
CA VAL A 186 9.24 -22.63 -7.51
C VAL A 186 7.94 -22.22 -6.86
N GLN A 187 7.91 -21.04 -6.27
CA GLN A 187 6.67 -20.35 -5.88
C GLN A 187 6.52 -19.03 -6.61
N ILE A 188 5.29 -18.70 -6.94
CA ILE A 188 4.86 -17.43 -7.50
C ILE A 188 3.46 -17.11 -6.93
N ALA A 189 3.07 -15.84 -6.90
CA ALA A 189 1.70 -15.50 -6.53
C ALA A 189 0.72 -15.77 -7.68
N ASN A 190 -0.58 -15.80 -7.36
CA ASN A 190 -1.64 -15.91 -8.35
C ASN A 190 -1.87 -14.55 -9.04
N PRO A 191 -1.86 -14.45 -10.39
CA PRO A 191 -1.99 -13.18 -11.10
C PRO A 191 -3.36 -12.51 -10.94
N ASN A 192 -4.40 -13.25 -10.56
CA ASN A 192 -5.70 -12.65 -10.26
C ASN A 192 -5.68 -11.81 -8.98
N SER A 193 -4.95 -12.25 -7.94
CA SER A 193 -4.89 -11.59 -6.64
C SER A 193 -3.71 -10.62 -6.50
N SER A 194 -2.56 -10.95 -7.11
CA SER A 194 -1.29 -10.28 -6.93
C SER A 194 -0.91 -9.42 -8.14
N GLY A 195 -0.61 -8.14 -7.89
CA GLY A 195 -0.01 -7.28 -8.89
C GLY A 195 1.35 -7.78 -9.35
N THR A 196 2.22 -8.26 -8.43
CA THR A 196 3.53 -8.85 -8.78
C THR A 196 3.41 -10.00 -9.78
N ALA A 197 2.46 -10.89 -9.57
CA ALA A 197 2.25 -12.00 -10.49
C ALA A 197 1.62 -11.56 -11.81
N TYR A 198 0.75 -10.56 -11.81
CA TYR A 198 0.26 -9.96 -13.04
C TYR A 198 1.38 -9.26 -13.82
N THR A 199 2.25 -8.50 -13.15
CA THR A 199 3.45 -7.93 -13.78
C THR A 199 4.36 -9.02 -14.34
N THR A 200 4.49 -10.18 -13.64
CA THR A 200 5.24 -11.33 -14.18
C THR A 200 4.59 -11.86 -15.46
N LEU A 201 3.28 -12.08 -15.47
CA LEU A 201 2.54 -12.52 -16.67
C LEU A 201 2.75 -11.55 -17.84
N ALA A 202 2.53 -10.25 -17.61
CA ALA A 202 2.72 -9.21 -18.60
C ALA A 202 4.18 -9.10 -19.10
N THR A 203 5.16 -9.31 -18.21
CA THR A 203 6.58 -9.35 -18.56
C THR A 203 6.88 -10.50 -19.51
N MET A 204 6.35 -11.70 -19.26
CA MET A 204 6.56 -12.86 -20.14
C MET A 204 5.95 -12.62 -21.53
N MET A 205 4.77 -11.95 -21.59
CA MET A 205 4.16 -11.57 -22.89
C MET A 205 5.05 -10.60 -23.68
N GLN A 206 5.75 -9.70 -22.99
CA GLN A 206 6.62 -8.73 -23.63
C GLN A 206 7.99 -9.28 -24.01
N LEU A 207 8.57 -10.14 -23.16
CA LEU A 207 9.87 -10.78 -23.44
C LEU A 207 9.81 -11.82 -24.57
N PHE A 208 8.75 -12.62 -24.62
CA PHE A 208 8.68 -13.80 -25.47
C PHE A 208 7.55 -13.75 -26.51
N ASN A 209 6.94 -12.57 -26.73
CA ASN A 209 5.64 -12.38 -27.39
C ASN A 209 4.52 -13.14 -26.68
N GLU A 210 3.26 -12.96 -27.10
CA GLU A 210 2.12 -13.54 -26.37
C GLU A 210 2.14 -15.09 -26.40
N GLY A 211 2.40 -15.71 -27.55
CA GLY A 211 2.47 -17.16 -27.67
C GLY A 211 3.56 -17.76 -26.81
N GLY A 212 4.79 -17.28 -26.98
CA GLY A 212 5.94 -17.74 -26.20
C GLY A 212 5.83 -17.41 -24.69
N GLY A 213 5.17 -16.30 -24.35
CA GLY A 213 4.89 -15.94 -22.95
C GLY A 213 3.94 -16.92 -22.29
N PHE A 214 2.84 -17.33 -22.95
CA PHE A 214 1.96 -18.37 -22.41
C PHE A 214 2.63 -19.76 -22.39
N ASP A 215 3.45 -20.09 -23.37
CA ASP A 215 4.24 -21.33 -23.34
C ASP A 215 5.23 -21.32 -22.16
N TYR A 216 5.85 -20.17 -21.87
CA TYR A 216 6.67 -20.00 -20.66
C TYR A 216 5.85 -20.23 -19.41
N MET A 217 4.66 -19.60 -19.28
CA MET A 217 3.81 -19.75 -18.11
C MET A 217 3.32 -21.19 -17.91
N LYS A 218 3.00 -21.92 -18.97
CA LYS A 218 2.67 -23.36 -18.93
C LYS A 218 3.85 -24.21 -18.46
N GLY A 219 5.05 -23.89 -18.96
CA GLY A 219 6.29 -24.56 -18.52
C GLY A 219 6.59 -24.30 -17.05
N LEU A 220 6.48 -23.03 -16.62
CA LEU A 220 6.69 -22.64 -15.23
C LEU A 220 5.67 -23.31 -14.30
N HIS A 221 4.40 -23.41 -14.70
CA HIS A 221 3.32 -24.03 -13.93
C HIS A 221 3.67 -25.45 -13.48
N LYS A 222 4.33 -26.23 -14.33
CA LYS A 222 4.79 -27.60 -14.00
C LYS A 222 5.80 -27.65 -12.86
N ASN A 223 6.51 -26.54 -12.62
CA ASN A 223 7.57 -26.43 -11.62
C ASN A 223 7.10 -25.69 -10.36
N VAL A 224 5.90 -25.09 -10.40
CA VAL A 224 5.31 -24.35 -9.27
C VAL A 224 4.74 -25.34 -8.25
N ASN A 225 5.15 -25.21 -6.99
CA ASN A 225 4.56 -25.98 -5.88
C ASN A 225 3.36 -25.30 -5.25
N GLN A 226 3.24 -23.98 -5.36
CA GLN A 226 2.12 -23.23 -4.81
C GLN A 226 1.96 -21.84 -5.45
N TYR A 227 0.72 -21.45 -5.72
CA TYR A 227 0.34 -20.09 -6.03
C TYR A 227 -0.13 -19.35 -4.77
N THR A 228 0.61 -18.33 -4.36
CA THR A 228 0.27 -17.55 -3.15
C THR A 228 -0.68 -16.40 -3.48
N LYS A 229 -1.37 -15.83 -2.47
CA LYS A 229 -2.21 -14.64 -2.66
C LYS A 229 -1.38 -13.35 -2.74
N SER A 230 -0.33 -13.26 -1.93
CA SER A 230 0.52 -12.06 -1.82
C SER A 230 1.77 -12.19 -2.66
N GLY A 231 2.13 -11.11 -3.40
CA GLY A 231 3.31 -11.08 -4.26
C GLY A 231 4.64 -11.24 -3.52
N SER A 232 4.74 -10.86 -2.25
CA SER A 232 5.95 -11.03 -1.43
C SER A 232 6.00 -12.36 -0.65
N ALA A 233 4.94 -13.18 -0.70
CA ALA A 233 4.90 -14.45 0.04
C ALA A 233 5.90 -15.49 -0.49
N PRO A 234 6.13 -15.64 -1.82
CA PRO A 234 7.05 -16.62 -2.35
C PRO A 234 8.47 -16.51 -1.80
N ILE A 235 9.02 -15.31 -1.72
CA ILE A 235 10.39 -15.15 -1.20
C ILE A 235 10.47 -15.32 0.32
N LYS A 236 9.40 -15.03 1.04
CA LYS A 236 9.33 -15.32 2.48
C LYS A 236 9.31 -16.83 2.73
N ALA A 237 8.59 -17.59 1.89
CA ALA A 237 8.61 -19.04 1.92
C ALA A 237 10.00 -19.60 1.60
N SER A 238 10.68 -19.04 0.59
CA SER A 238 12.07 -19.39 0.26
C SER A 238 13.02 -19.08 1.42
N ALA A 239 12.88 -17.93 2.07
CA ALA A 239 13.69 -17.56 3.23
C ALA A 239 13.54 -18.57 4.40
N ARG A 240 12.31 -19.06 4.64
CA ARG A 240 12.02 -20.06 5.68
C ARG A 240 12.36 -21.51 5.27
N GLY A 241 12.82 -21.75 4.05
CA GLY A 241 13.17 -23.08 3.58
C GLY A 241 11.98 -23.93 3.11
N GLU A 242 10.85 -23.32 2.80
CA GLU A 242 9.61 -24.00 2.34
C GLU A 242 9.62 -24.22 0.80
N THR A 243 10.36 -23.41 0.07
CA THR A 243 10.57 -23.53 -1.39
C THR A 243 11.96 -23.05 -1.75
N THR A 244 12.50 -23.50 -2.89
CA THR A 244 13.85 -23.09 -3.30
C THR A 244 13.85 -21.71 -3.96
N VAL A 245 12.89 -21.42 -4.85
CA VAL A 245 12.82 -20.20 -5.63
C VAL A 245 11.51 -19.45 -5.35
N GLY A 246 11.59 -18.14 -5.15
CA GLY A 246 10.43 -17.26 -5.07
C GLY A 246 10.48 -16.17 -6.15
N ILE A 247 9.51 -16.13 -7.06
CA ILE A 247 9.36 -15.06 -8.05
C ILE A 247 8.68 -13.87 -7.38
N VAL A 248 9.36 -12.72 -7.37
CA VAL A 248 8.97 -11.51 -6.62
C VAL A 248 9.59 -10.27 -7.25
N PHE A 249 9.26 -9.09 -6.76
CA PHE A 249 10.11 -7.92 -6.99
C PHE A 249 11.42 -8.04 -6.21
N MET A 250 12.52 -7.64 -6.83
CA MET A 250 13.87 -7.85 -6.29
C MET A 250 14.06 -7.21 -4.91
N HIS A 251 13.44 -6.08 -4.63
CA HIS A 251 13.50 -5.44 -3.32
C HIS A 251 12.97 -6.32 -2.18
N ASP A 252 11.97 -7.19 -2.43
CA ASP A 252 11.49 -8.16 -1.46
C ASP A 252 12.53 -9.27 -1.19
N ALA A 253 13.24 -9.71 -2.22
CA ALA A 253 14.31 -10.69 -2.08
C ALA A 253 15.53 -10.07 -1.35
N VAL A 254 15.90 -8.83 -1.67
CA VAL A 254 16.94 -8.07 -0.95
C VAL A 254 16.59 -7.95 0.52
N LYS A 255 15.33 -7.65 0.87
CA LYS A 255 14.88 -7.58 2.27
C LYS A 255 15.20 -8.87 3.04
N GLN A 256 14.97 -10.04 2.44
CA GLN A 256 15.27 -11.32 3.08
C GLN A 256 16.80 -11.52 3.22
N ALA A 257 17.57 -11.24 2.17
CA ALA A 257 19.02 -11.37 2.19
C ALA A 257 19.66 -10.47 3.26
N VAL A 258 19.28 -9.19 3.33
CA VAL A 258 19.78 -8.22 4.35
C VAL A 258 19.28 -8.58 5.77
N SER A 259 18.22 -9.36 5.87
CA SER A 259 17.73 -9.87 7.15
C SER A 259 18.44 -11.15 7.61
N GLY A 260 19.46 -11.61 6.88
CA GLY A 260 20.33 -12.73 7.25
C GLY A 260 19.86 -14.10 6.73
N PHE A 261 18.82 -14.15 5.90
CA PHE A 261 18.42 -15.40 5.27
C PHE A 261 19.33 -15.76 4.08
N PRO A 262 19.54 -17.04 3.79
CA PRO A 262 20.42 -17.50 2.71
C PRO A 262 19.76 -17.31 1.33
N ILE A 263 19.40 -16.05 1.02
CA ILE A 263 18.74 -15.69 -0.24
C ILE A 263 19.72 -15.01 -1.19
N LYS A 264 19.82 -15.54 -2.41
CA LYS A 264 20.47 -14.89 -3.54
C LYS A 264 19.42 -14.24 -4.42
N VAL A 265 19.60 -12.94 -4.68
CA VAL A 265 18.73 -12.16 -5.58
C VAL A 265 19.21 -12.28 -7.01
N VAL A 266 18.30 -12.41 -7.96
CA VAL A 266 18.61 -12.57 -9.40
C VAL A 266 17.80 -11.57 -10.23
N ALA A 267 18.54 -10.78 -11.02
CA ALA A 267 18.01 -10.07 -12.18
C ALA A 267 18.15 -11.02 -13.39
N PRO A 268 17.05 -11.46 -14.01
CA PRO A 268 17.11 -12.48 -15.07
C PRO A 268 17.83 -11.99 -16.33
N CYS A 269 18.63 -12.86 -16.92
CA CYS A 269 19.57 -12.55 -18.03
C CYS A 269 18.86 -12.07 -19.32
N GLU A 270 17.62 -12.51 -19.56
CA GLU A 270 16.84 -12.07 -20.73
C GLU A 270 16.40 -10.61 -20.63
N GLY A 271 16.41 -10.08 -19.43
CA GLY A 271 15.81 -8.83 -19.03
C GLY A 271 14.53 -9.05 -18.22
N THR A 272 13.94 -7.99 -17.71
CA THR A 272 12.78 -8.11 -16.84
C THR A 272 11.90 -6.86 -16.86
N GLY A 273 10.64 -7.03 -16.45
CA GLY A 273 9.74 -5.93 -16.20
C GLY A 273 10.01 -5.23 -14.87
N TYR A 274 9.25 -4.20 -14.63
CA TYR A 274 9.33 -3.43 -13.38
C TYR A 274 7.95 -2.88 -13.01
N GLU A 275 7.81 -2.46 -11.78
CA GLU A 275 6.62 -1.75 -11.31
C GLU A 275 6.90 -0.27 -11.13
N ILE A 276 5.84 0.53 -11.29
CA ILE A 276 5.69 1.84 -10.67
C ILE A 276 4.61 1.69 -9.62
N GLY A 277 5.02 1.43 -8.39
CA GLY A 277 4.08 1.33 -7.27
C GLY A 277 3.35 2.63 -7.05
N SER A 278 2.05 2.58 -6.79
CA SER A 278 1.19 3.75 -6.96
C SER A 278 0.33 4.07 -5.75
N MET A 279 -0.25 5.26 -5.76
CA MET A 279 -1.23 5.73 -4.79
C MET A 279 -2.37 6.43 -5.51
N SER A 280 -3.60 6.26 -4.98
CA SER A 280 -4.82 6.88 -5.53
C SER A 280 -5.76 7.30 -4.41
N ILE A 281 -6.47 8.40 -4.59
CA ILE A 281 -7.65 8.72 -3.79
C ILE A 281 -8.84 7.98 -4.41
N ILE A 282 -9.63 7.28 -3.60
CA ILE A 282 -10.79 6.54 -4.07
C ILE A 282 -11.91 7.53 -4.44
N ASP A 283 -12.55 7.34 -5.59
CA ASP A 283 -13.67 8.20 -5.99
C ASP A 283 -14.84 8.05 -5.01
N GLY A 284 -15.43 9.17 -4.59
CA GLY A 284 -16.46 9.18 -3.55
C GLY A 284 -15.93 8.93 -2.13
N ALA A 285 -14.62 9.10 -1.87
CA ALA A 285 -14.01 9.02 -0.54
C ALA A 285 -14.78 9.89 0.46
N ARG A 286 -15.17 9.30 1.60
CA ARG A 286 -15.99 9.96 2.62
C ARG A 286 -15.20 10.97 3.46
N ASN A 287 -13.89 10.74 3.58
CA ASN A 287 -12.98 11.58 4.36
C ASN A 287 -11.96 12.26 3.43
N MET A 288 -12.46 12.98 2.41
CA MET A 288 -11.67 13.58 1.34
C MET A 288 -10.53 14.48 1.85
N ASP A 289 -10.77 15.29 2.89
CA ASP A 289 -9.72 16.16 3.46
C ASP A 289 -8.60 15.34 4.12
N SER A 290 -8.96 14.28 4.84
CA SER A 290 -7.99 13.35 5.40
C SER A 290 -7.23 12.59 4.30
N ALA A 291 -7.92 12.22 3.21
CA ALA A 291 -7.33 11.55 2.06
C ALA A 291 -6.27 12.43 1.38
N LYS A 292 -6.58 13.70 1.11
CA LYS A 292 -5.63 14.65 0.52
C LYS A 292 -4.43 14.91 1.44
N LYS A 293 -4.65 15.08 2.74
CA LYS A 293 -3.56 15.22 3.72
C LYS A 293 -2.63 14.01 3.74
N PHE A 294 -3.18 12.81 3.71
CA PHE A 294 -2.37 11.58 3.64
C PHE A 294 -1.61 11.51 2.30
N TYR A 295 -2.28 11.83 1.21
CA TYR A 295 -1.71 11.79 -0.13
C TYR A 295 -0.49 12.73 -0.25
N ASP A 296 -0.63 13.99 0.18
CA ASP A 296 0.44 14.97 0.15
C ASP A 296 1.60 14.58 1.08
N TRP A 297 1.28 14.14 2.30
CA TRP A 297 2.30 13.67 3.24
C TRP A 297 3.05 12.44 2.72
N ALA A 298 2.35 11.45 2.15
CA ALA A 298 2.97 10.22 1.65
C ALA A 298 3.90 10.46 0.44
N LEU A 299 3.77 11.59 -0.25
CA LEU A 299 4.66 12.01 -1.34
C LEU A 299 5.88 12.81 -0.85
N SER A 300 5.93 13.23 0.42
CA SER A 300 7.07 13.97 0.96
C SER A 300 8.32 13.10 1.08
N ALA A 301 9.49 13.72 0.99
CA ALA A 301 10.78 13.05 1.17
C ALA A 301 10.90 12.32 2.53
N ASP A 302 10.40 12.95 3.60
CA ASP A 302 10.43 12.37 4.94
C ASP A 302 9.57 11.10 5.03
N ALA A 303 8.34 11.12 4.49
CA ALA A 303 7.45 9.97 4.52
C ALA A 303 8.00 8.81 3.67
N GLN A 304 8.52 9.09 2.48
CA GLN A 304 9.12 8.06 1.63
C GLN A 304 10.41 7.48 2.24
N SER A 305 11.18 8.28 2.97
CA SER A 305 12.38 7.81 3.70
C SER A 305 12.06 6.84 4.84
N LEU A 306 10.81 6.80 5.34
CA LEU A 306 10.38 5.82 6.36
C LEU A 306 10.54 4.37 5.89
N ALA A 307 10.53 4.12 4.59
CA ALA A 307 10.78 2.81 3.99
C ALA A 307 12.03 2.11 4.54
N LEU A 308 13.08 2.88 4.84
CA LEU A 308 14.35 2.38 5.38
C LEU A 308 14.19 1.72 6.75
N GLN A 309 13.26 2.19 7.59
CA GLN A 309 13.04 1.67 8.94
C GLN A 309 12.51 0.23 8.93
N VAL A 310 11.82 -0.15 7.85
CA VAL A 310 11.25 -1.50 7.66
C VAL A 310 11.96 -2.29 6.58
N LYS A 311 13.16 -1.85 6.16
CA LYS A 311 13.94 -2.50 5.09
C LYS A 311 13.13 -2.66 3.79
N ALA A 312 12.34 -1.65 3.44
CA ALA A 312 11.70 -1.57 2.14
C ALA A 312 12.67 -0.87 1.17
N PHE A 313 13.10 -1.59 0.14
CA PHE A 313 14.21 -1.21 -0.73
C PHE A 313 13.75 -0.81 -2.15
N GLN A 314 12.51 -0.35 -2.27
CA GLN A 314 12.01 0.27 -3.49
C GLN A 314 12.69 1.63 -3.73
N VAL A 315 12.80 2.03 -4.99
CA VAL A 315 13.28 3.36 -5.35
C VAL A 315 12.17 4.38 -5.15
N PRO A 316 12.32 5.37 -4.27
CA PRO A 316 11.28 6.35 -3.98
C PRO A 316 11.03 7.29 -5.16
N SER A 317 9.80 7.80 -5.28
CA SER A 317 9.46 8.80 -6.30
C SER A 317 9.90 10.20 -5.92
N ASN A 318 10.02 10.55 -4.64
CA ASN A 318 10.49 11.88 -4.23
C ASN A 318 12.02 11.95 -4.35
N LYS A 319 12.52 12.94 -5.11
CA LYS A 319 13.96 13.15 -5.37
C LYS A 319 14.78 13.40 -4.10
N GLY A 320 14.16 13.93 -3.04
CA GLY A 320 14.81 14.20 -1.75
C GLY A 320 14.74 13.04 -0.76
N ALA A 321 14.04 11.96 -1.07
CA ALA A 321 13.93 10.82 -0.16
C ALA A 321 15.24 10.03 -0.06
N LYS A 322 15.55 9.57 1.16
CA LYS A 322 16.73 8.73 1.42
C LYS A 322 16.53 7.32 0.87
N THR A 323 17.58 6.80 0.24
CA THR A 323 17.62 5.43 -0.28
C THR A 323 18.66 4.59 0.46
N SER A 324 18.53 3.26 0.39
CA SER A 324 19.52 2.35 0.95
C SER A 324 20.54 1.93 -0.11
N PRO A 325 21.83 1.82 0.22
CA PRO A 325 22.82 1.22 -0.69
C PRO A 325 22.51 -0.26 -0.99
N SER A 326 21.64 -0.91 -0.22
CA SER A 326 21.16 -2.27 -0.50
C SER A 326 20.01 -2.31 -1.51
N ALA A 327 19.41 -1.16 -1.87
CA ALA A 327 18.36 -1.13 -2.89
C ALA A 327 18.91 -1.60 -4.25
N PRO A 328 18.13 -2.38 -5.03
CA PRO A 328 18.54 -2.74 -6.39
C PRO A 328 18.80 -1.48 -7.23
N ASP A 329 19.96 -1.41 -7.85
CA ASP A 329 20.27 -0.34 -8.81
C ASP A 329 19.56 -0.64 -10.13
N LEU A 330 18.44 0.02 -10.37
CA LEU A 330 17.63 -0.17 -11.58
C LEU A 330 18.39 0.15 -12.87
N ALA A 331 19.40 1.04 -12.82
CA ALA A 331 20.21 1.37 -13.98
C ALA A 331 21.14 0.22 -14.41
N SER A 332 21.51 -0.66 -13.49
CA SER A 332 22.34 -1.84 -13.76
C SER A 332 21.54 -3.07 -14.21
N ILE A 333 20.20 -3.01 -14.17
CA ILE A 333 19.31 -4.10 -14.52
C ILE A 333 18.82 -3.92 -15.96
N LYS A 334 18.83 -4.99 -16.74
CA LYS A 334 18.26 -4.99 -18.10
C LYS A 334 16.72 -4.95 -18.00
N LEU A 335 16.16 -3.74 -17.86
CA LEU A 335 14.72 -3.54 -17.87
C LEU A 335 14.19 -3.56 -19.31
N ILE A 336 12.99 -4.13 -19.50
CA ILE A 336 12.25 -3.98 -20.76
C ILE A 336 11.57 -2.60 -20.79
N ASP A 337 11.25 -2.14 -21.99
CA ASP A 337 10.32 -1.01 -22.17
C ASP A 337 8.90 -1.50 -21.88
N TYR A 338 8.51 -1.46 -20.60
CA TYR A 338 7.24 -2.03 -20.13
C TYR A 338 6.06 -1.16 -20.59
N ASP A 339 5.21 -1.72 -21.42
CA ASP A 339 4.02 -1.04 -21.97
C ASP A 339 2.91 -0.91 -20.92
N PHE A 340 3.05 0.09 -20.04
CA PHE A 340 2.03 0.41 -19.02
C PHE A 340 0.69 0.81 -19.64
N LYS A 341 0.66 1.36 -20.86
CA LYS A 341 -0.58 1.74 -21.53
C LYS A 341 -1.40 0.50 -21.90
N LYS A 342 -0.77 -0.52 -22.44
CA LYS A 342 -1.42 -1.79 -22.81
C LYS A 342 -1.76 -2.60 -21.57
N TYR A 343 -0.78 -2.95 -20.77
CA TYR A 343 -0.92 -3.89 -19.64
C TYR A 343 -1.58 -3.27 -18.41
N GLY A 344 -1.57 -1.94 -18.30
CA GLY A 344 -2.35 -1.18 -17.32
C GLY A 344 -3.80 -0.93 -17.73
N SER A 345 -4.27 -1.42 -18.89
CA SER A 345 -5.68 -1.30 -19.28
C SER A 345 -6.54 -2.42 -18.68
N SER A 346 -7.78 -2.10 -18.33
CA SER A 346 -8.76 -3.06 -17.79
C SER A 346 -9.10 -4.17 -18.80
N ALA A 347 -9.20 -3.82 -20.08
CA ALA A 347 -9.50 -4.78 -21.14
C ALA A 347 -8.40 -5.84 -21.28
N GLU A 348 -7.13 -5.40 -21.35
CA GLU A 348 -6.00 -6.32 -21.49
C GLU A 348 -5.81 -7.18 -20.24
N ARG A 349 -5.94 -6.61 -19.05
CA ARG A 349 -5.91 -7.38 -17.81
C ARG A 349 -6.95 -8.49 -17.80
N LYS A 350 -8.20 -8.15 -18.09
CA LYS A 350 -9.31 -9.13 -18.12
C LYS A 350 -9.02 -10.26 -19.13
N ARG A 351 -8.51 -9.91 -20.31
CA ARG A 351 -8.17 -10.85 -21.36
C ARG A 351 -7.05 -11.80 -20.96
N LEU A 352 -5.95 -11.26 -20.44
CA LEU A 352 -4.79 -12.05 -20.03
C LEU A 352 -5.09 -12.95 -18.84
N LEU A 353 -5.82 -12.44 -17.83
CA LEU A 353 -6.21 -13.25 -16.67
C LEU A 353 -7.15 -14.38 -17.06
N LYS A 354 -8.13 -14.08 -17.92
CA LYS A 354 -9.01 -15.14 -18.45
C LYS A 354 -8.21 -16.22 -19.17
N LYS A 355 -7.28 -15.82 -20.04
CA LYS A 355 -6.45 -16.76 -20.79
C LYS A 355 -5.51 -17.55 -19.87
N TRP A 356 -4.96 -16.93 -18.80
CA TRP A 356 -4.20 -17.63 -17.79
C TRP A 356 -5.05 -18.65 -17.01
N ASP A 357 -6.28 -18.25 -16.65
CA ASP A 357 -7.23 -19.17 -15.99
C ASP A 357 -7.58 -20.37 -16.87
N ASP A 358 -7.87 -20.14 -18.16
CA ASP A 358 -8.28 -21.18 -19.09
C ASP A 358 -7.11 -22.11 -19.51
N ASP A 359 -5.94 -21.54 -19.82
CA ASP A 359 -4.87 -22.21 -20.55
C ASP A 359 -3.71 -22.69 -19.64
N VAL A 360 -3.57 -22.12 -18.43
CA VAL A 360 -2.44 -22.38 -17.54
C VAL A 360 -2.90 -22.98 -16.21
N SER A 361 -3.83 -22.30 -15.50
CA SER A 361 -4.18 -22.69 -14.13
C SER A 361 -4.89 -24.05 -14.04
N THR A 362 -5.51 -24.50 -15.12
CA THR A 362 -6.23 -25.79 -15.23
C THR A 362 -5.33 -26.97 -15.57
N LEU A 363 -4.07 -26.71 -15.92
CA LEU A 363 -3.14 -27.77 -16.24
C LEU A 363 -2.69 -28.55 -14.99
N PRO A 364 -2.33 -29.83 -15.11
CA PRO A 364 -1.69 -30.56 -14.01
C PRO A 364 -0.29 -29.99 -13.71
N GLN A 365 0.04 -29.92 -12.41
CA GLN A 365 1.37 -29.55 -11.90
C GLN A 365 2.32 -30.75 -11.84
#